data_710da467e377afbe900277fd45c3f2d5
#
_entry.id   710da467e377afbe900277fd45c3f2d5
#
_cell.length_a   1.000
_cell.length_b   1.000
_cell.length_c   1.000
_cell.angle_alpha   90.00
_cell.angle_beta   90.00
_cell.angle_gamma   90.00
#
_symmetry.space_group_name_H-M   'P 1'
#
loop_
_entity.id
_entity.type
_entity.pdbx_description
1 polymer ?
#
loop_
_entity_poly.entity_id
_entity_poly.type
_entity_poly.pdbx_seq_one_letter_code
_entity_poly.pdbx_strand_id
1 'polypeptide(L)'
;TPGHSSAASDVYKRQGFYYKTFMWPKAFWERVYEPIIRRAAGLGALSGEDDPDVYDRGFRHCDLLVIGAGPAGLSAALTAGRAGAEVILVDEDFRAGGRLLQESFGVGGVSGADWAATVVAELQSLPNVRLMPRSTAIGVFDHGIHAVLERTGDHIAAPDAGKPRQILWRVYARRSLLCAGATERLIGFADNDRPGIMQAGAVRGY
;
A
#
# COMPACT_ATOMS: atom_id res chain seq x y z
N THR A 1 22.71 -16.46 -33.41
CA THR A 1 23.20 -15.55 -32.35
C THR A 1 22.00 -14.96 -31.67
N PRO A 2 21.74 -15.24 -30.41
CA PRO A 2 20.68 -14.57 -29.70
C PRO A 2 21.07 -13.10 -29.59
N GLY A 3 20.22 -12.23 -30.13
CA GLY A 3 20.34 -10.79 -29.93
C GLY A 3 20.43 -10.52 -28.44
N HIS A 4 21.33 -9.63 -28.06
CA HIS A 4 21.44 -9.16 -26.69
C HIS A 4 20.05 -8.76 -26.19
N SER A 5 19.54 -9.47 -25.19
CA SER A 5 18.20 -9.21 -24.70
C SER A 5 18.12 -7.78 -24.18
N SER A 6 17.00 -7.14 -24.40
CA SER A 6 16.72 -5.81 -23.82
C SER A 6 16.96 -5.77 -22.31
N ALA A 7 16.81 -6.91 -21.62
CA ALA A 7 17.10 -7.08 -20.21
C ALA A 7 18.59 -6.87 -19.86
N ALA A 8 19.54 -7.37 -20.66
CA ALA A 8 20.97 -7.13 -20.42
C ALA A 8 21.34 -5.65 -20.63
N SER A 9 20.72 -4.99 -21.59
CA SER A 9 20.85 -3.55 -21.78
C SER A 9 20.26 -2.74 -20.62
N ASP A 10 19.19 -3.23 -20.03
CA ASP A 10 18.53 -2.60 -18.87
C ASP A 10 19.35 -2.71 -17.59
N VAL A 11 19.99 -3.86 -17.34
CA VAL A 11 20.89 -4.05 -16.19
C VAL A 11 22.10 -3.13 -16.30
N TYR A 12 22.68 -3.00 -17.51
CA TYR A 12 23.80 -2.09 -17.74
C TYR A 12 23.42 -0.63 -17.52
N LYS A 13 22.23 -0.23 -17.90
CA LYS A 13 21.69 1.12 -17.67
C LYS A 13 21.45 1.41 -16.19
N ARG A 14 21.02 0.44 -15.40
CA ARG A 14 20.82 0.59 -13.95
C ARG A 14 22.09 0.76 -13.15
N GLN A 15 23.24 0.31 -13.66
CA GLN A 15 24.54 0.40 -12.99
C GLN A 15 25.25 1.75 -13.15
N GLY A 16 24.53 2.84 -13.12
CA GLY A 16 25.10 4.18 -13.12
C GLY A 16 25.28 4.80 -14.51
N PHE A 17 24.53 4.33 -15.50
CA PHE A 17 24.47 4.92 -16.84
C PHE A 17 24.21 6.43 -16.77
N TYR A 18 23.31 6.87 -15.89
CA TYR A 18 22.98 8.26 -15.64
C TYR A 18 24.18 9.09 -15.17
N TYR A 19 25.07 8.50 -14.37
CA TYR A 19 26.16 9.23 -13.75
C TYR A 19 27.50 9.09 -14.48
N LYS A 20 27.61 8.18 -15.43
CA LYS A 20 28.89 7.87 -16.08
C LYS A 20 28.95 8.28 -17.55
N THR A 21 27.83 8.34 -18.26
CA THR A 21 27.84 8.40 -19.72
C THR A 21 27.60 9.79 -20.28
N PHE A 22 26.81 10.63 -19.74
CA PHE A 22 26.48 11.95 -20.31
C PHE A 22 26.90 13.11 -19.41
N MET A 23 28.06 13.01 -18.81
CA MET A 23 28.53 14.00 -17.82
C MET A 23 29.24 15.21 -18.44
N TRP A 24 29.56 15.17 -19.74
CA TRP A 24 30.32 16.25 -20.39
C TRP A 24 29.77 16.54 -21.78
N PRO A 25 29.56 17.82 -22.13
CA PRO A 25 29.60 19.00 -21.24
C PRO A 25 28.38 19.05 -20.29
N LYS A 26 28.59 19.41 -19.03
CA LYS A 26 27.52 19.45 -18.00
C LYS A 26 26.32 20.33 -18.39
N ALA A 27 26.56 21.41 -19.10
CA ALA A 27 25.52 22.32 -19.59
C ALA A 27 24.50 21.67 -20.52
N PHE A 28 24.85 20.53 -21.14
CA PHE A 28 23.96 19.81 -22.06
C PHE A 28 23.06 18.78 -21.33
N TRP A 29 23.30 18.53 -20.05
CA TRP A 29 22.54 17.54 -19.31
C TRP A 29 21.03 17.85 -19.35
N GLU A 30 20.62 19.00 -18.85
CA GLU A 30 19.20 19.36 -18.73
C GLU A 30 18.53 19.64 -20.08
N ARG A 31 19.29 20.17 -21.04
CA ARG A 31 18.71 20.66 -22.31
C ARG A 31 18.74 19.63 -23.43
N VAL A 32 19.67 18.68 -23.40
CA VAL A 32 19.90 17.73 -24.49
C VAL A 32 19.77 16.29 -23.99
N TYR A 33 20.59 15.88 -23.04
CA TYR A 33 20.67 14.47 -22.68
C TYR A 33 19.46 13.99 -21.91
N GLU A 34 18.99 14.72 -20.92
CA GLU A 34 17.83 14.35 -20.11
C GLU A 34 16.56 14.20 -20.94
N PRO A 35 16.17 15.16 -21.81
CA PRO A 35 15.00 15.00 -22.66
C PRO A 35 15.05 13.80 -23.61
N ILE A 36 16.23 13.50 -24.15
CA ILE A 36 16.42 12.33 -25.03
C ILE A 36 16.29 11.04 -24.23
N ILE A 37 16.94 10.97 -23.08
CA ILE A 37 16.92 9.79 -22.22
C ILE A 37 15.50 9.58 -21.66
N ARG A 38 14.82 10.64 -21.24
CA ARG A 38 13.44 10.59 -20.75
C ARG A 38 12.50 10.01 -21.82
N ARG A 39 12.61 10.50 -23.05
CA ARG A 39 11.81 9.99 -24.17
C ARG A 39 12.13 8.52 -24.48
N ALA A 40 13.41 8.16 -24.52
CA ALA A 40 13.85 6.78 -24.76
C ALA A 40 13.44 5.81 -23.62
N ALA A 41 13.36 6.30 -22.39
CA ALA A 41 12.91 5.53 -21.23
C ALA A 41 11.38 5.41 -21.14
N GLY A 42 10.62 6.12 -21.99
CA GLY A 42 9.16 6.08 -21.95
C GLY A 42 8.54 6.73 -20.71
N LEU A 43 9.26 7.64 -20.04
CA LEU A 43 8.79 8.29 -18.81
C LEU A 43 7.64 9.30 -19.03
N GLY A 44 7.28 9.57 -20.28
CA GLY A 44 6.22 10.51 -20.62
C GLY A 44 6.56 11.97 -20.30
N ALA A 45 5.57 12.81 -20.40
CA ALA A 45 5.59 14.21 -19.98
C ALA A 45 4.37 14.48 -19.09
N LEU A 46 4.53 15.43 -18.16
CA LEU A 46 3.37 15.93 -17.40
C LEU A 46 2.42 16.63 -18.39
N SER A 47 1.11 16.39 -18.24
CA SER A 47 0.10 17.03 -19.07
C SER A 47 0.09 18.54 -18.91
N GLY A 48 0.41 19.03 -17.72
CA GLY A 48 0.28 20.45 -17.37
C GLY A 48 -1.18 20.90 -17.23
N GLU A 49 -2.12 19.99 -17.32
CA GLU A 49 -3.54 20.26 -17.08
C GLU A 49 -3.84 20.28 -15.58
N ASP A 50 -4.85 21.05 -15.21
CA ASP A 50 -5.33 21.07 -13.83
C ASP A 50 -5.90 19.71 -13.45
N ASP A 51 -5.70 19.30 -12.21
CA ASP A 51 -6.27 18.06 -11.68
C ASP A 51 -7.80 18.22 -11.52
N PRO A 52 -8.61 17.47 -12.28
CA PRO A 52 -10.07 17.56 -12.20
C PRO A 52 -10.67 16.85 -10.98
N ASP A 53 -9.84 16.12 -10.23
CA ASP A 53 -10.31 15.31 -9.11
C ASP A 53 -10.66 16.16 -7.87
N VAL A 54 -11.63 15.69 -7.12
CA VAL A 54 -12.05 16.30 -5.86
C VAL A 54 -11.41 15.57 -4.70
N TYR A 55 -10.87 16.32 -3.76
CA TYR A 55 -10.27 15.81 -2.53
C TYR A 55 -10.98 16.39 -1.32
N ASP A 56 -11.15 15.57 -0.28
CA ASP A 56 -11.83 16.00 0.93
C ASP A 56 -10.99 15.70 2.18
N ARG A 57 -11.38 16.28 3.30
CA ARG A 57 -10.76 16.08 4.61
C ARG A 57 -11.82 16.05 5.70
N GLY A 58 -11.60 15.21 6.69
CA GLY A 58 -12.55 15.09 7.78
C GLY A 58 -11.89 14.69 9.10
N PHE A 59 -12.71 14.59 10.10
CA PHE A 59 -12.31 14.22 11.46
C PHE A 59 -13.05 12.95 11.88
N ARG A 60 -12.35 12.11 12.66
CA ARG A 60 -12.90 10.91 13.28
C ARG A 60 -12.40 10.81 14.72
N HIS A 61 -13.19 10.18 15.55
CA HIS A 61 -12.85 9.90 16.94
C HIS A 61 -13.07 8.42 17.21
N CYS A 62 -12.23 7.80 18.03
CA CYS A 62 -12.40 6.42 18.47
C CYS A 62 -11.67 6.15 19.80
N ASP A 63 -12.07 5.10 20.48
CA ASP A 63 -11.33 4.60 21.63
C ASP A 63 -10.06 3.85 21.17
N LEU A 64 -10.20 3.07 20.08
CA LEU A 64 -9.11 2.28 19.53
C LEU A 64 -9.02 2.43 18.02
N LEU A 65 -7.86 2.89 17.53
CA LEU A 65 -7.48 2.81 16.13
C LEU A 65 -6.62 1.56 15.91
N VAL A 66 -7.09 0.63 15.09
CA VAL A 66 -6.32 -0.55 14.68
C VAL A 66 -5.78 -0.32 13.27
N ILE A 67 -4.47 -0.43 13.09
CA ILE A 67 -3.78 -0.20 11.82
C ILE A 67 -3.30 -1.53 11.26
N GLY A 68 -3.96 -2.00 10.21
CA GLY A 68 -3.74 -3.29 9.56
C GLY A 68 -4.84 -4.31 9.90
N ALA A 69 -5.52 -4.83 8.86
CA ALA A 69 -6.59 -5.81 8.97
C ALA A 69 -6.11 -7.24 8.68
N GLY A 70 -4.88 -7.56 9.03
CA GLY A 70 -4.37 -8.93 9.11
C GLY A 70 -4.98 -9.68 10.32
N PRO A 71 -4.55 -10.92 10.58
CA PRO A 71 -5.13 -11.74 11.67
C PRO A 71 -5.05 -11.06 13.04
N ALA A 72 -3.96 -10.39 13.35
CA ALA A 72 -3.79 -9.66 14.61
C ALA A 72 -4.77 -8.49 14.73
N GLY A 73 -4.89 -7.67 13.67
CA GLY A 73 -5.79 -6.52 13.68
C GLY A 73 -7.25 -6.90 13.70
N LEU A 74 -7.64 -7.92 12.94
CA LEU A 74 -9.00 -8.45 12.94
C LEU A 74 -9.40 -8.99 14.34
N SER A 75 -8.51 -9.77 14.99
CA SER A 75 -8.74 -10.28 16.33
C SER A 75 -8.84 -9.17 17.38
N ALA A 76 -7.97 -8.17 17.28
CA ALA A 76 -7.97 -7.03 18.19
C ALA A 76 -9.24 -6.17 18.03
N ALA A 77 -9.62 -5.85 16.80
CA ALA A 77 -10.82 -5.09 16.50
C ALA A 77 -12.08 -5.82 16.98
N LEU A 78 -12.15 -7.13 16.75
CA LEU A 78 -13.28 -7.95 17.20
C LEU A 78 -13.40 -7.98 18.72
N THR A 79 -12.27 -8.18 19.40
CA THR A 79 -12.24 -8.21 20.86
C THR A 79 -12.68 -6.87 21.46
N ALA A 80 -12.15 -5.77 20.95
CA ALA A 80 -12.50 -4.44 21.42
C ALA A 80 -13.94 -4.05 21.06
N GLY A 81 -14.38 -4.38 19.84
CA GLY A 81 -15.75 -4.11 19.38
C GLY A 81 -16.80 -4.85 20.22
N ARG A 82 -16.58 -6.13 20.50
CA ARG A 82 -17.44 -6.93 21.40
C ARG A 82 -17.48 -6.38 22.82
N ALA A 83 -16.37 -5.76 23.26
CA ALA A 83 -16.32 -5.11 24.57
C ALA A 83 -16.99 -3.71 24.60
N GLY A 84 -17.55 -3.25 23.48
CA GLY A 84 -18.26 -1.98 23.38
C GLY A 84 -17.39 -0.75 23.13
N ALA A 85 -16.10 -0.93 22.83
CA ALA A 85 -15.23 0.20 22.46
C ALA A 85 -15.57 0.72 21.05
N GLU A 86 -15.47 2.03 20.86
CA GLU A 86 -15.52 2.64 19.53
C GLU A 86 -14.21 2.33 18.78
N VAL A 87 -14.31 1.48 17.74
CA VAL A 87 -13.15 0.99 17.00
C VAL A 87 -13.15 1.48 15.56
N ILE A 88 -12.00 1.98 15.12
CA ILE A 88 -11.72 2.19 13.68
C ILE A 88 -10.61 1.22 13.28
N LEU A 89 -10.89 0.38 12.28
CA LEU A 89 -9.92 -0.54 11.68
C LEU A 89 -9.59 -0.05 10.28
N VAL A 90 -8.34 0.31 10.05
CA VAL A 90 -7.83 0.78 8.75
C VAL A 90 -6.91 -0.25 8.11
N ASP A 91 -7.01 -0.40 6.80
CA ASP A 91 -6.10 -1.25 6.02
C ASP A 91 -5.88 -0.66 4.63
N GLU A 92 -4.66 -0.73 4.13
CA GLU A 92 -4.32 -0.22 2.79
C GLU A 92 -4.90 -1.07 1.66
N ASP A 93 -5.16 -2.35 1.93
CA ASP A 93 -5.76 -3.26 0.98
C ASP A 93 -7.28 -3.10 0.90
N PHE A 94 -7.85 -3.57 -0.20
CA PHE A 94 -9.30 -3.60 -0.41
C PHE A 94 -9.97 -4.78 0.30
N ARG A 95 -9.20 -5.80 0.68
CA ARG A 95 -9.66 -7.03 1.32
C ARG A 95 -8.89 -7.30 2.59
N ALA A 96 -9.60 -7.41 3.69
CA ALA A 96 -9.03 -7.78 4.97
C ALA A 96 -8.60 -9.26 5.00
N GLY A 97 -7.64 -9.58 5.85
CA GLY A 97 -7.08 -10.92 6.05
C GLY A 97 -5.56 -10.94 6.00
N GLY A 98 -4.94 -9.97 5.31
CA GLY A 98 -3.48 -9.90 5.17
C GLY A 98 -2.90 -11.21 4.67
N ARG A 99 -1.87 -11.73 5.32
CA ARG A 99 -1.21 -12.99 4.93
C ARG A 99 -2.11 -14.23 4.97
N LEU A 100 -3.19 -14.24 5.77
CA LEU A 100 -4.12 -15.36 5.80
C LEU A 100 -4.77 -15.66 4.44
N LEU A 101 -4.84 -14.67 3.56
CA LEU A 101 -5.41 -14.85 2.22
C LEU A 101 -4.56 -15.76 1.31
N GLN A 102 -3.28 -15.94 1.65
CA GLN A 102 -2.30 -16.71 0.89
C GLN A 102 -1.83 -17.98 1.63
N GLU A 103 -2.22 -18.13 2.91
CA GLU A 103 -1.77 -19.27 3.71
C GLU A 103 -2.58 -20.55 3.39
N SER A 104 -1.88 -21.66 3.27
CA SER A 104 -2.49 -22.97 3.03
C SER A 104 -3.05 -23.64 4.29
N PHE A 105 -2.67 -23.15 5.48
CA PHE A 105 -3.19 -23.68 6.74
C PHE A 105 -4.43 -22.94 7.22
N GLY A 106 -5.30 -23.64 7.93
CA GLY A 106 -6.54 -23.08 8.45
C GLY A 106 -6.40 -22.48 9.85
N VAL A 107 -7.37 -21.66 10.20
CA VAL A 107 -7.58 -21.12 11.55
C VAL A 107 -8.87 -21.72 12.10
N GLY A 108 -8.80 -22.44 13.21
CA GLY A 108 -9.99 -23.06 13.82
C GLY A 108 -10.71 -24.06 12.92
N GLY A 109 -10.01 -24.72 11.99
CA GLY A 109 -10.57 -25.74 11.09
C GLY A 109 -11.17 -25.20 9.79
N VAL A 110 -11.11 -23.86 9.55
CA VAL A 110 -11.54 -23.23 8.30
C VAL A 110 -10.35 -22.57 7.60
N SER A 111 -10.46 -22.29 6.29
CA SER A 111 -9.40 -21.57 5.59
C SER A 111 -9.15 -20.19 6.22
N GLY A 112 -7.91 -19.68 6.13
CA GLY A 112 -7.59 -18.35 6.62
C GLY A 112 -8.44 -17.25 5.99
N ALA A 113 -8.77 -17.39 4.71
CA ALA A 113 -9.63 -16.46 4.00
C ALA A 113 -11.08 -16.49 4.51
N ASP A 114 -11.64 -17.68 4.77
CA ASP A 114 -13.01 -17.83 5.29
C ASP A 114 -13.10 -17.34 6.74
N TRP A 115 -12.08 -17.60 7.54
CA TRP A 115 -12.00 -17.04 8.89
C TRP A 115 -12.02 -15.51 8.85
N ALA A 116 -11.18 -14.89 8.01
CA ALA A 116 -11.13 -13.45 7.87
C ALA A 116 -12.47 -12.88 7.40
N ALA A 117 -13.13 -13.51 6.42
CA ALA A 117 -14.44 -13.11 5.94
C ALA A 117 -15.51 -13.18 7.05
N THR A 118 -15.49 -14.24 7.86
CA THR A 118 -16.41 -14.39 9.00
C THR A 118 -16.21 -13.29 10.03
N VAL A 119 -14.95 -12.99 10.38
CA VAL A 119 -14.63 -11.92 11.34
C VAL A 119 -15.05 -10.55 10.79
N VAL A 120 -14.80 -10.28 9.52
CA VAL A 120 -15.22 -9.03 8.85
C VAL A 120 -16.74 -8.88 8.89
N ALA A 121 -17.49 -9.94 8.57
CA ALA A 121 -18.95 -9.91 8.62
C ALA A 121 -19.46 -9.59 10.04
N GLU A 122 -18.86 -10.17 11.07
CA GLU A 122 -19.20 -9.85 12.45
C GLU A 122 -18.86 -8.40 12.79
N LEU A 123 -17.64 -7.92 12.46
CA LEU A 123 -17.25 -6.53 12.70
C LEU A 123 -18.21 -5.53 12.02
N GLN A 124 -18.67 -5.85 10.80
CA GLN A 124 -19.65 -5.01 10.08
C GLN A 124 -21.03 -4.97 10.77
N SER A 125 -21.36 -5.99 11.54
CA SER A 125 -22.62 -6.05 12.32
C SER A 125 -22.58 -5.22 13.61
N LEU A 126 -21.38 -4.85 14.06
CA LEU A 126 -21.18 -4.08 15.29
C LEU A 126 -21.31 -2.57 15.00
N PRO A 127 -22.27 -1.85 15.62
CA PRO A 127 -22.51 -0.44 15.34
C PRO A 127 -21.37 0.48 15.80
N ASN A 128 -20.56 0.03 16.75
CA ASN A 128 -19.40 0.73 17.32
C ASN A 128 -18.09 0.40 16.60
N VAL A 129 -18.13 -0.33 15.48
CA VAL A 129 -16.93 -0.65 14.70
C VAL A 129 -17.04 -0.07 13.29
N ARG A 130 -16.01 0.64 12.87
CA ARG A 130 -15.88 1.15 11.51
C ARG A 130 -14.70 0.52 10.80
N LEU A 131 -14.99 -0.17 9.70
CA LEU A 131 -13.98 -0.69 8.78
C LEU A 131 -13.68 0.34 7.69
N MET A 132 -12.40 0.60 7.47
CA MET A 132 -11.91 1.51 6.43
C MET A 132 -10.87 0.78 5.57
N PRO A 133 -11.32 -0.01 4.59
CA PRO A 133 -10.41 -0.59 3.59
C PRO A 133 -9.85 0.51 2.67
N ARG A 134 -8.79 0.21 1.93
CA ARG A 134 -8.08 1.16 1.04
C ARG A 134 -7.62 2.43 1.77
N SER A 135 -7.34 2.32 3.06
CA SER A 135 -7.01 3.43 3.94
C SER A 135 -5.65 3.22 4.58
N THR A 136 -4.73 4.12 4.29
CA THR A 136 -3.35 4.04 4.78
C THR A 136 -3.14 5.04 5.92
N ALA A 137 -2.67 4.57 7.08
CA ALA A 137 -2.20 5.43 8.15
C ALA A 137 -0.83 6.01 7.74
N ILE A 138 -0.79 7.30 7.40
CA ILE A 138 0.39 7.97 6.83
C ILE A 138 1.17 8.80 7.84
N GLY A 139 0.64 9.00 9.04
CA GLY A 139 1.33 9.78 10.07
C GLY A 139 0.71 9.63 11.45
N VAL A 140 1.56 9.82 12.44
CA VAL A 140 1.19 9.88 13.86
C VAL A 140 1.69 11.20 14.41
N PHE A 141 0.84 11.92 15.09
CA PHE A 141 1.10 13.25 15.63
C PHE A 141 0.82 13.28 17.13
N ASP A 142 1.15 14.39 17.76
CA ASP A 142 0.89 14.60 19.18
C ASP A 142 -0.60 14.43 19.52
N HIS A 143 -0.85 14.15 20.79
CA HIS A 143 -2.21 14.00 21.36
C HIS A 143 -3.07 12.88 20.76
N GLY A 144 -2.45 11.82 20.24
CA GLY A 144 -3.16 10.66 19.68
C GLY A 144 -3.82 10.93 18.33
N ILE A 145 -3.33 11.92 17.59
CA ILE A 145 -3.82 12.23 16.25
C ILE A 145 -3.10 11.36 15.22
N HIS A 146 -3.87 10.73 14.34
CA HIS A 146 -3.36 9.95 13.22
C HIS A 146 -3.89 10.51 11.91
N ALA A 147 -3.04 10.66 10.92
CA ALA A 147 -3.47 10.94 9.55
C ALA A 147 -3.72 9.63 8.82
N VAL A 148 -4.92 9.49 8.27
CA VAL A 148 -5.34 8.33 7.49
C VAL A 148 -5.81 8.82 6.13
N LEU A 149 -5.19 8.32 5.06
CA LEU A 149 -5.58 8.60 3.69
C LEU A 149 -6.48 7.48 3.18
N GLU A 150 -7.75 7.77 2.98
CA GLU A 150 -8.73 6.86 2.38
C GLU A 150 -8.80 7.09 0.88
N ARG A 151 -8.58 6.04 0.08
CA ARG A 151 -8.64 6.04 -1.39
C ARG A 151 -10.02 5.58 -1.83
N THR A 152 -10.94 6.52 -1.98
CA THR A 152 -12.35 6.23 -2.32
C THR A 152 -12.57 5.98 -3.80
N GLY A 153 -11.80 6.63 -4.67
CA GLY A 153 -11.97 6.61 -6.12
C GLY A 153 -10.77 6.18 -6.95
N ASP A 154 -9.58 5.99 -6.37
CA ASP A 154 -8.35 5.66 -7.12
C ASP A 154 -8.44 4.35 -7.93
N HIS A 155 -9.31 3.44 -7.54
CA HIS A 155 -9.51 2.14 -8.18
C HIS A 155 -10.61 2.14 -9.24
N ILE A 156 -11.26 3.28 -9.46
CA ILE A 156 -12.38 3.44 -10.38
C ILE A 156 -11.90 4.24 -11.57
N ALA A 157 -12.04 3.69 -12.78
CA ALA A 157 -11.57 4.34 -14.01
C ALA A 157 -12.29 5.66 -14.31
N ALA A 158 -13.58 5.75 -13.93
CA ALA A 158 -14.40 6.96 -14.07
C ALA A 158 -15.16 7.17 -12.74
N PRO A 159 -14.57 7.85 -11.76
CA PRO A 159 -15.24 8.13 -10.50
C PRO A 159 -16.47 9.03 -10.73
N ASP A 160 -17.46 8.90 -9.85
CA ASP A 160 -18.68 9.72 -9.89
C ASP A 160 -18.32 11.20 -9.73
N ALA A 161 -18.85 12.05 -10.60
CA ALA A 161 -18.63 13.48 -10.53
C ALA A 161 -19.08 14.06 -9.17
N GLY A 162 -18.17 14.80 -8.54
CA GLY A 162 -18.44 15.43 -7.25
C GLY A 162 -18.21 14.54 -6.01
N LYS A 163 -17.85 13.26 -6.18
CA LYS A 163 -17.36 12.45 -5.07
C LYS A 163 -15.87 12.63 -4.91
N PRO A 164 -15.35 12.72 -3.68
CA PRO A 164 -13.92 12.85 -3.48
C PRO A 164 -13.20 11.58 -3.94
N ARG A 165 -12.09 11.75 -4.64
CA ARG A 165 -11.18 10.65 -5.03
C ARG A 165 -10.44 10.09 -3.84
N GLN A 166 -10.03 10.99 -2.95
CA GLN A 166 -9.35 10.64 -1.70
C GLN A 166 -9.86 11.54 -0.57
N ILE A 167 -9.84 11.00 0.64
CA ILE A 167 -10.21 11.73 1.85
C ILE A 167 -9.07 11.61 2.86
N LEU A 168 -8.59 12.76 3.34
CA LEU A 168 -7.63 12.82 4.42
C LEU A 168 -8.35 12.93 5.77
N TRP A 169 -8.35 11.85 6.52
CA TRP A 169 -8.91 11.80 7.85
C TRP A 169 -7.89 12.17 8.92
N ARG A 170 -8.28 13.03 9.85
CA ARG A 170 -7.61 13.21 11.14
C ARG A 170 -8.36 12.38 12.17
N VAL A 171 -7.76 11.25 12.56
CA VAL A 171 -8.35 10.32 13.51
C VAL A 171 -7.77 10.61 14.89
N TYR A 172 -8.64 10.98 15.82
CA TYR A 172 -8.32 11.17 17.24
C TYR A 172 -8.61 9.85 17.96
N ALA A 173 -7.56 9.13 18.31
CA ALA A 173 -7.68 7.85 18.98
C ALA A 173 -7.16 7.95 20.43
N ARG A 174 -7.91 7.40 21.38
CA ARG A 174 -7.41 7.28 22.75
C ARG A 174 -6.22 6.33 22.83
N ARG A 175 -6.25 5.27 22.02
CA ARG A 175 -5.17 4.31 21.85
C ARG A 175 -5.08 3.90 20.39
N SER A 176 -3.87 3.54 19.97
CA SER A 176 -3.66 2.95 18.65
C SER A 176 -2.91 1.63 18.78
N LEU A 177 -3.23 0.68 17.89
CA LEU A 177 -2.60 -0.62 17.82
C LEU A 177 -2.08 -0.84 16.41
N LEU A 178 -0.76 -0.98 16.28
CA LEU A 178 -0.11 -1.24 15.00
C LEU A 178 -0.06 -2.75 14.73
N CYS A 179 -0.83 -3.18 13.73
CA CYS A 179 -0.93 -4.56 13.27
C CYS A 179 -0.53 -4.70 11.79
N ALA A 180 0.37 -3.84 11.32
CA ALA A 180 0.76 -3.73 9.91
C ALA A 180 1.61 -4.92 9.38
N GLY A 181 1.83 -5.95 10.19
CA GLY A 181 2.62 -7.12 9.81
C GLY A 181 4.10 -6.79 9.63
N ALA A 182 4.73 -7.50 8.71
CA ALA A 182 6.15 -7.31 8.39
C ALA A 182 6.38 -7.49 6.90
N THR A 183 7.08 -6.56 6.30
CA THR A 183 7.55 -6.66 4.92
C THR A 183 8.91 -7.34 4.91
N GLU A 184 9.05 -8.37 4.08
CA GLU A 184 10.32 -9.06 3.90
C GLU A 184 11.33 -8.14 3.23
N ARG A 185 12.52 -8.04 3.81
CA ARG A 185 13.61 -7.24 3.24
C ARG A 185 14.44 -8.10 2.31
N LEU A 186 14.64 -7.63 1.09
CA LEU A 186 15.59 -8.24 0.17
C LEU A 186 17.00 -8.14 0.71
N ILE A 187 17.67 -9.28 0.74
CA ILE A 187 19.11 -9.37 1.07
C ILE A 187 19.86 -9.51 -0.24
N GLY A 188 20.83 -8.63 -0.47
CA GLY A 188 21.70 -8.70 -1.64
C GLY A 188 22.75 -9.82 -1.48
N PHE A 189 22.83 -10.72 -2.45
CA PHE A 189 23.86 -11.74 -2.60
C PHE A 189 24.16 -11.95 -4.09
N ALA A 190 25.24 -12.67 -4.41
CA ALA A 190 25.62 -12.92 -5.79
C ALA A 190 24.51 -13.67 -6.52
N ASP A 191 24.15 -13.18 -7.74
CA ASP A 191 23.13 -13.77 -8.60
C ASP A 191 21.69 -13.74 -8.03
N ASN A 192 21.39 -12.88 -7.08
CA ASN A 192 20.04 -12.75 -6.47
C ASN A 192 18.96 -12.23 -7.44
N ASP A 193 19.35 -11.83 -8.64
CA ASP A 193 18.49 -11.36 -9.72
C ASP A 193 18.11 -12.46 -10.73
N ARG A 194 18.55 -13.69 -10.50
CA ARG A 194 18.22 -14.82 -11.38
C ARG A 194 16.74 -15.22 -11.22
N PRO A 195 16.09 -15.65 -12.33
CA PRO A 195 14.76 -16.25 -12.27
C PRO A 195 14.68 -17.41 -11.26
N GLY A 196 13.64 -17.43 -10.45
CA GLY A 196 13.43 -18.46 -9.43
C GLY A 196 13.99 -18.12 -8.06
N ILE A 197 14.72 -17.00 -7.92
CA ILE A 197 15.11 -16.47 -6.61
C ILE A 197 14.01 -15.53 -6.15
N MET A 198 13.36 -15.86 -5.04
CA MET A 198 12.26 -15.09 -4.50
C MET A 198 12.25 -15.13 -2.97
N GLN A 199 11.52 -14.22 -2.38
CA GLN A 199 11.35 -14.13 -0.92
C GLN A 199 10.50 -15.30 -0.40
N ALA A 200 10.68 -15.65 0.87
CA ALA A 200 9.96 -16.76 1.50
C ALA A 200 8.43 -16.59 1.43
N GLY A 201 7.93 -15.35 1.59
CA GLY A 201 6.50 -15.06 1.46
C GLY A 201 5.97 -15.29 0.06
N ALA A 202 6.77 -15.00 -0.97
CA ALA A 202 6.41 -15.29 -2.35
C ALA A 202 6.38 -16.81 -2.62
N VAL A 203 7.38 -17.56 -2.12
CA VAL A 203 7.40 -19.03 -2.23
C VAL A 203 6.18 -19.67 -1.56
N ARG A 204 5.72 -19.12 -0.44
CA ARG A 204 4.53 -19.63 0.26
C ARG A 204 3.22 -19.34 -0.47
N GLY A 205 3.18 -18.27 -1.24
CA GLY A 205 1.99 -17.87 -2.01
C GLY A 205 1.89 -18.56 -3.38
N TYR A 206 2.96 -19.27 -3.81
CA TYR A 206 3.02 -19.99 -5.07
C TYR A 206 2.49 -21.41 -4.90
#